data_7fb4b7bda32e1201d64aa411df339e54
#
_entry.id   7fb4b7bda32e1201d64aa411df339e54
#
_cell.length_a   1.000
_cell.length_b   1.000
_cell.length_c   1.000
_cell.angle_alpha   90.00
_cell.angle_beta   90.00
_cell.angle_gamma   90.00
#
_symmetry.space_group_name_H-M   'P 1'
#
loop_
_entity.id
_entity.type
_entity.pdbx_description
1 polymer ?
#
loop_
_entity_poly.entity_id
_entity_poly.type
_entity_poly.pdbx_seq_one_letter_code
_entity_poly.pdbx_strand_id
1 'polypeptide(L)'
;MHKHVEWDDPGADSVMRHFQQDPGGYSDPGPGDILSARHQGAVVRVKVEAYVDGTSIGEVAAIISVDNGRRLKSHGKLALGDTVRLPDECRALEPTLGDPEERPEDD
;
A
#
# COMPACT_ATOMS: atom_id res chain seq x y z
N MET A 1 0.81 -20.01 2.14
CA MET A 1 1.93 -19.65 1.27
C MET A 1 1.79 -18.22 0.80
N HIS A 2 2.88 -17.46 0.83
CA HIS A 2 2.84 -16.05 0.46
C HIS A 2 3.09 -15.90 -1.02
N LYS A 3 2.31 -15.04 -1.66
CA LYS A 3 2.52 -14.76 -3.08
C LYS A 3 3.70 -13.81 -3.25
N HIS A 4 4.55 -14.11 -4.19
CA HIS A 4 5.64 -13.20 -4.55
C HIS A 4 5.08 -12.06 -5.38
N VAL A 5 5.37 -10.83 -4.98
CA VAL A 5 4.91 -9.63 -5.68
C VAL A 5 6.12 -8.75 -5.96
N GLU A 6 6.22 -8.30 -7.22
CA GLU A 6 7.24 -7.33 -7.56
C GLU A 6 6.62 -5.94 -7.42
N TRP A 7 6.92 -5.32 -6.30
CA TRP A 7 6.38 -4.00 -6.00
C TRP A 7 7.11 -2.94 -6.82
N ASP A 8 6.37 -1.92 -7.24
CA ASP A 8 6.97 -0.79 -7.91
C ASP A 8 7.83 0.00 -6.92
N ASP A 9 8.88 0.65 -7.44
CA ASP A 9 9.69 1.56 -6.63
C ASP A 9 8.86 2.80 -6.30
N PRO A 10 8.65 3.12 -5.02
CA PRO A 10 7.84 4.28 -4.67
C PRO A 10 8.53 5.63 -4.95
N GLY A 11 9.85 5.64 -5.11
CA GLY A 11 10.55 6.88 -5.41
C GLY A 11 10.29 7.96 -4.35
N ALA A 12 9.83 9.11 -4.79
CA ALA A 12 9.56 10.23 -3.89
C ALA A 12 8.41 9.98 -2.93
N ASP A 13 7.56 9.01 -3.23
CA ASP A 13 6.43 8.65 -2.37
C ASP A 13 6.80 7.57 -1.35
N SER A 14 8.07 7.24 -1.21
CA SER A 14 8.52 6.24 -0.26
C SER A 14 8.17 6.64 1.17
N VAL A 15 7.49 5.75 1.88
CA VAL A 15 7.17 5.96 3.28
C VAL A 15 8.43 6.07 4.12
N MET A 16 9.40 5.20 3.85
CA MET A 16 10.64 5.21 4.63
C MET A 16 11.43 6.50 4.41
N ARG A 17 11.43 7.01 3.19
CA ARG A 17 12.07 8.28 2.89
C ARG A 17 11.40 9.43 3.63
N HIS A 18 10.07 9.41 3.70
CA HIS A 18 9.31 10.42 4.43
C HIS A 18 9.71 10.41 5.92
N PHE A 19 9.80 9.23 6.52
CA PHE A 19 10.14 9.13 7.94
C PHE A 19 11.60 9.40 8.24
N GLN A 20 12.48 9.32 7.24
CA GLN A 20 13.85 9.79 7.43
C GLN A 20 13.90 11.29 7.66
N GLN A 21 12.96 12.03 7.08
CA GLN A 21 12.91 13.48 7.24
C GLN A 21 12.14 13.89 8.50
N ASP A 22 11.21 13.06 8.92
CA ASP A 22 10.38 13.34 10.09
C ASP A 22 10.15 12.05 10.88
N PRO A 23 11.17 11.58 11.59
CA PRO A 23 11.07 10.29 12.26
C PRO A 23 10.15 10.26 13.47
N GLY A 24 9.72 11.41 13.93
CA GLY A 24 8.95 11.48 15.19
C GLY A 24 7.60 10.79 15.14
N GLY A 25 7.03 10.59 13.94
CA GLY A 25 5.73 9.96 13.81
C GLY A 25 5.78 8.49 13.42
N TYR A 26 6.97 7.93 13.31
CA TYR A 26 7.09 6.58 12.79
C TYR A 26 6.91 5.53 13.89
N SER A 27 6.19 4.47 13.55
CA SER A 27 6.20 3.25 14.35
C SER A 27 6.14 2.07 13.38
N ASP A 28 6.66 0.92 13.84
CA ASP A 28 6.65 -0.27 13.00
C ASP A 28 5.22 -0.73 12.76
N PRO A 29 4.94 -1.28 11.57
CA PRO A 29 3.62 -1.85 11.30
C PRO A 29 3.29 -2.99 12.25
N GLY A 30 2.03 -3.13 12.57
CA GLY A 30 1.55 -4.21 13.40
C GLY A 30 0.24 -4.77 12.88
N PRO A 31 -0.23 -5.88 13.44
CA PRO A 31 -1.46 -6.51 12.98
C PRO A 31 -2.63 -5.52 12.97
N GLY A 32 -3.37 -5.51 11.88
CA GLY A 32 -4.51 -4.62 11.70
C GLY A 32 -4.19 -3.32 10.99
N ASP A 33 -2.91 -2.97 10.86
CA ASP A 33 -2.54 -1.75 10.13
C ASP A 33 -2.78 -1.94 8.64
N ILE A 34 -3.12 -0.85 7.97
CA ILE A 34 -3.29 -0.86 6.51
C ILE A 34 -2.13 -0.09 5.91
N LEU A 35 -1.36 -0.75 5.06
CA LEU A 35 -0.22 -0.16 4.39
C LEU A 35 -0.53 -0.03 2.91
N SER A 36 0.12 0.92 2.25
CA SER A 36 -0.03 1.12 0.81
C SER A 36 1.27 0.88 0.10
N ALA A 37 1.18 0.36 -1.12
CA ALA A 37 2.31 0.16 -2.01
C ALA A 37 1.81 0.27 -3.45
N ARG A 38 2.72 0.17 -4.41
CA ARG A 38 2.37 0.25 -5.82
C ARG A 38 2.75 -1.03 -6.52
N HIS A 39 1.88 -1.51 -7.38
CA HIS A 39 2.12 -2.70 -8.18
C HIS A 39 1.58 -2.43 -9.58
N GLN A 40 2.49 -2.39 -10.56
CA GLN A 40 2.14 -2.14 -11.96
C GLN A 40 1.25 -0.90 -12.10
N GLY A 41 1.61 0.15 -11.37
CA GLY A 41 0.92 1.43 -11.43
C GLY A 41 -0.33 1.55 -10.57
N ALA A 42 -0.83 0.47 -10.01
CA ALA A 42 -2.00 0.53 -9.15
C ALA A 42 -1.60 0.69 -7.69
N VAL A 43 -2.46 1.32 -6.91
CA VAL A 43 -2.29 1.41 -5.46
C VAL A 43 -2.85 0.14 -4.84
N VAL A 44 -2.05 -0.53 -4.01
CA VAL A 44 -2.46 -1.75 -3.33
C VAL A 44 -2.43 -1.48 -1.84
N ARG A 45 -3.53 -1.79 -1.15
CA ARG A 45 -3.60 -1.70 0.30
C ARG A 45 -3.48 -3.09 0.88
N VAL A 46 -2.59 -3.23 1.85
CA VAL A 46 -2.31 -4.51 2.49
C VAL A 46 -2.66 -4.38 3.97
N LYS A 47 -3.52 -5.27 4.44
CA LYS A 47 -3.86 -5.34 5.86
C LYS A 47 -2.85 -6.26 6.53
N VAL A 48 -2.05 -5.70 7.42
CA VAL A 48 -0.93 -6.41 8.02
C VAL A 48 -1.44 -7.45 9.00
N GLU A 49 -0.86 -8.65 8.92
CA GLU A 49 -1.08 -9.73 9.87
C GLU A 49 0.15 -9.95 10.75
N ALA A 50 1.34 -9.71 10.20
CA ALA A 50 2.59 -9.87 10.93
C ALA A 50 3.65 -8.96 10.32
N TYR A 51 4.63 -8.60 11.13
CA TYR A 51 5.77 -7.79 10.68
C TYR A 51 7.04 -8.45 11.16
N VAL A 52 7.91 -8.83 10.22
CA VAL A 52 9.11 -9.60 10.53
C VAL A 52 10.26 -9.06 9.69
N ASP A 53 11.34 -8.64 10.36
CA ASP A 53 12.60 -8.27 9.68
C ASP A 53 12.39 -7.23 8.57
N GLY A 54 11.63 -6.18 8.87
CA GLY A 54 11.43 -5.10 7.92
C GLY A 54 10.45 -5.43 6.80
N THR A 55 9.70 -6.51 6.94
CA THR A 55 8.73 -6.93 5.94
C THR A 55 7.38 -7.17 6.58
N SER A 56 6.35 -6.56 6.02
CA SER A 56 4.97 -6.79 6.47
C SER A 56 4.38 -7.94 5.68
N ILE A 57 3.69 -8.82 6.37
CA ILE A 57 2.98 -9.95 5.77
C ILE A 57 1.52 -9.69 5.99
N GLY A 58 0.74 -9.72 4.94
CA GLY A 58 -0.66 -9.43 5.08
C GLY A 58 -1.48 -9.78 3.86
N GLU A 59 -2.74 -9.41 3.94
CA GLU A 59 -3.73 -9.72 2.91
C GLU A 59 -4.01 -8.48 2.08
N VAL A 60 -4.13 -8.67 0.76
CA VAL A 60 -4.50 -7.58 -0.12
C VAL A 60 -5.95 -7.18 0.17
N ALA A 61 -6.12 -5.98 0.71
CA ALA A 61 -7.43 -5.49 1.14
C ALA A 61 -8.09 -4.62 0.07
N ALA A 62 -7.30 -3.98 -0.79
CA ALA A 62 -7.85 -3.15 -1.85
C ALA A 62 -6.81 -2.98 -2.96
N ILE A 63 -7.29 -2.85 -4.19
CA ILE A 63 -6.46 -2.49 -5.34
C ILE A 63 -7.19 -1.35 -6.05
N ILE A 64 -6.47 -0.25 -6.28
CA ILE A 64 -7.09 0.97 -6.80
C ILE A 64 -6.31 1.45 -8.01
N SER A 65 -7.00 1.61 -9.13
CA SER A 65 -6.39 2.15 -10.33
C SER A 65 -6.08 3.63 -10.15
N VAL A 66 -4.84 4.04 -10.42
CA VAL A 66 -4.48 5.45 -10.32
C VAL A 66 -5.06 6.28 -11.45
N ASP A 67 -5.41 5.65 -12.56
CA ASP A 67 -5.92 6.38 -13.71
C ASP A 67 -7.30 6.99 -13.46
N ASN A 68 -8.14 6.27 -12.73
CA ASN A 68 -9.52 6.71 -12.54
C ASN A 68 -10.04 6.48 -11.12
N GLY A 69 -9.19 6.03 -10.21
CA GLY A 69 -9.60 5.80 -8.82
C GLY A 69 -10.52 4.61 -8.62
N ARG A 70 -10.71 3.79 -9.64
CA ARG A 70 -11.65 2.66 -9.52
C ARG A 70 -11.02 1.53 -8.73
N ARG A 71 -11.86 0.85 -7.96
CA ARG A 71 -11.42 -0.32 -7.23
C ARG A 71 -11.45 -1.54 -8.14
N LEU A 72 -10.39 -2.33 -8.07
CA LEU A 72 -10.20 -3.52 -8.89
C LEU A 72 -10.25 -4.74 -7.99
N LYS A 73 -10.72 -5.86 -8.53
CA LYS A 73 -10.66 -7.14 -7.82
C LYS A 73 -9.34 -7.83 -8.03
N SER A 74 -8.66 -7.50 -9.11
CA SER A 74 -7.34 -8.04 -9.41
C SER A 74 -6.62 -7.09 -10.33
N HIS A 75 -5.28 -7.21 -10.36
CA HIS A 75 -4.45 -6.39 -11.23
C HIS A 75 -3.16 -7.16 -11.49
N GLY A 76 -2.92 -7.52 -12.73
CA GLY A 76 -1.81 -8.40 -13.06
C GLY A 76 -2.02 -9.74 -12.40
N LYS A 77 -1.03 -10.19 -11.65
CA LYS A 77 -1.12 -11.46 -10.94
C LYS A 77 -1.66 -11.33 -9.53
N LEU A 78 -1.99 -10.12 -9.12
CA LEU A 78 -2.40 -9.83 -7.76
C LEU A 78 -3.92 -9.74 -7.68
N ALA A 79 -4.51 -10.29 -6.62
CA ALA A 79 -5.95 -10.26 -6.43
C ALA A 79 -6.28 -9.99 -4.97
N LEU A 80 -7.49 -9.48 -4.75
CA LEU A 80 -7.98 -9.29 -3.38
C LEU A 80 -7.92 -10.61 -2.63
N GLY A 81 -7.49 -10.54 -1.38
CA GLY A 81 -7.39 -11.72 -0.53
C GLY A 81 -6.06 -12.46 -0.62
N ASP A 82 -5.21 -12.10 -1.58
CA ASP A 82 -3.89 -12.74 -1.66
C ASP A 82 -3.07 -12.37 -0.44
N THR A 83 -2.31 -13.34 0.08
CA THR A 83 -1.34 -13.08 1.14
C THR A 83 -0.02 -12.71 0.50
N VAL A 84 0.53 -11.56 0.86
CA VAL A 84 1.70 -11.00 0.22
C VAL A 84 2.71 -10.54 1.26
N ARG A 85 3.95 -10.32 0.82
CA ARG A 85 4.99 -9.71 1.63
C ARG A 85 5.29 -8.34 1.07
N LEU A 86 5.35 -7.36 1.96
CA LEU A 86 5.61 -5.97 1.59
C LEU A 86 6.82 -5.48 2.37
N PRO A 87 7.99 -5.42 1.72
CA PRO A 87 9.17 -4.83 2.37
C PRO A 87 8.95 -3.36 2.66
N ASP A 88 9.55 -2.87 3.75
CA ASP A 88 9.40 -1.47 4.15
C ASP A 88 9.80 -0.52 3.03
N GLU A 89 10.85 -0.85 2.29
CA GLU A 89 11.33 0.03 1.23
C GLU A 89 10.36 0.15 0.07
N CYS A 90 9.38 -0.74 -0.03
CA CYS A 90 8.37 -0.68 -1.10
C CYS A 90 7.08 -0.01 -0.65
N ARG A 91 6.96 0.35 0.62
CA ARG A 91 5.78 1.06 1.10
C ARG A 91 5.72 2.44 0.48
N ALA A 92 4.55 2.85 0.01
CA ALA A 92 4.37 4.12 -0.67
C ALA A 92 3.25 4.91 -0.03
N LEU A 93 3.43 6.22 0.04
CA LEU A 93 2.34 7.11 0.45
C LEU A 93 1.29 7.09 -0.64
N GLU A 94 0.03 7.10 -0.23
CA GLU A 94 -1.04 7.12 -1.22
C GLU A 94 -1.08 8.49 -1.88
N PRO A 95 -1.20 8.52 -3.20
CA PRO A 95 -1.30 9.79 -3.89
C PRO A 95 -2.62 10.48 -3.56
N THR A 96 -2.62 11.80 -3.62
CA THR A 96 -3.84 12.57 -3.52
C THR A 96 -4.50 12.53 -4.89
N LEU A 97 -5.42 11.64 -5.08
CA LEU A 97 -5.98 11.35 -6.40
C LEU A 97 -7.18 12.22 -6.74
N GLY A 98 -7.29 13.38 -6.22
CA GLY A 98 -8.47 14.16 -6.51
C GLY A 98 -9.72 13.35 -6.24
N ASP A 99 -9.73 12.70 -5.14
CA ASP A 99 -10.72 11.71 -4.81
C ASP A 99 -12.10 12.33 -4.75
N PRO A 100 -13.00 11.94 -5.61
CA PRO A 100 -14.33 12.55 -5.61
C PRO A 100 -15.10 12.28 -4.35
N GLU A 101 -14.67 11.28 -3.62
CA GLU A 101 -15.32 11.00 -2.39
C GLU A 101 -15.03 11.98 -1.34
N GLU A 102 -14.02 12.70 -1.54
CA GLU A 102 -13.67 13.67 -0.57
C GLU A 102 -14.59 14.77 -0.53
N ARG A 103 -15.21 14.77 -1.29
CA ARG A 103 -15.92 15.76 -1.28
C ARG A 103 -17.01 15.89 -0.57
N PRO A 104 -17.00 15.81 -0.43
CA PRO A 104 -17.71 15.89 0.18
C PRO A 104 -18.67 16.12 0.37
N GLU A 105 -18.47 15.82 0.20
CA GLU A 105 -18.99 16.00 0.32
C GLU A 105 -19.69 16.47 0.48
N ASP A 106 -19.46 16.29 0.23
CA ASP A 106 -19.79 16.59 0.27
C ASP A 106 -20.40 17.02 0.48
N ASP A 107 -20.38 17.16 0.36
CA ASP A 107 -20.58 17.41 0.51
C ASP A 107 -20.97 17.74 0.72
#